data_3a92e53b3eb3cbbd44f176a170f2a993
#
_entry.id   3a92e53b3eb3cbbd44f176a170f2a993
#
_cell.length_a   1.000
_cell.length_b   1.000
_cell.length_c   1.000
_cell.angle_alpha   90.00
_cell.angle_beta   90.00
_cell.angle_gamma   90.00
#
_symmetry.space_group_name_H-M   'P 1'
#
loop_
_entity.id
_entity.type
_entity.pdbx_description
1 polymer ?
#
loop_
_entity_poly.entity_id
_entity_poly.type
_entity_poly.pdbx_seq_one_letter_code
_entity_poly.pdbx_strand_id
1 'polypeptide(L)'
;MPCRFRAVWLLSLACLVAPAIWADDDDTRFLQDQTRRSIEQKAQAEEALAAPPGTLMYEGRRYQVPSTLEALTPAIYVAINTNQWRQLPDFVARYRELPGHRPALANMAESLLARFEGNYPLALQRMELASEQEPTDARVLLELARLWFEDHQEKRAEQGFARALDAGLPLEVQMLIQQYHQAMDIRAGWHGSAALGVGYNDNINQANGYYSCLNYFAGICFFERQMPDPIESELVSYELSLQRRYNLSGNHNLQLRPMSYGTYYAETNPSRTATMQDYSTNLAILQVGYQYLDARNSISLMPYAEHYYRNRASDYLAHGLQLEWRRTLSRKWQIGTSLDTKRYEYTSKGQRTGADYEMHQWGLTASFMPQPNTSLYTGLTLSRRKYEIEQASSKDWAARVGLYHAFPGRAGLFVNGMGIYRDSRNDAHDFFLGDRRRDRQQVYILSAGANGWKVAGLTPELRVRHSINHSNLDWAFGFEQTEVSLMLRRQF
;
A
#
# COMPACT_ATOMS: atom_id res chain seq x y z
N MET A 1 -6.25 -18.97 66.77
CA MET A 1 -5.62 -18.17 65.73
C MET A 1 -4.90 -19.13 64.76
N PRO A 2 -5.40 -19.40 63.60
CA PRO A 2 -4.64 -20.14 62.58
C PRO A 2 -4.09 -19.18 61.55
N CYS A 3 -2.77 -19.20 61.42
CA CYS A 3 -1.99 -18.48 60.44
C CYS A 3 -2.34 -19.01 59.03
N ARG A 4 -3.02 -18.19 58.23
CA ARG A 4 -3.26 -18.48 56.82
C ARG A 4 -1.98 -18.11 56.02
N PHE A 5 -1.16 -19.07 55.70
CA PHE A 5 -0.16 -18.94 54.63
C PHE A 5 -0.90 -18.93 53.31
N ARG A 6 -1.19 -17.74 52.81
CA ARG A 6 -1.45 -17.54 51.37
C ARG A 6 -0.10 -17.52 50.68
N ALA A 7 0.30 -18.67 50.17
CA ALA A 7 1.37 -18.70 49.18
C ALA A 7 0.86 -18.03 47.90
N VAL A 8 1.14 -16.74 47.80
CA VAL A 8 0.92 -15.99 46.58
C VAL A 8 2.03 -16.40 45.58
N TRP A 9 1.80 -17.44 44.83
CA TRP A 9 2.54 -17.68 43.60
C TRP A 9 1.93 -16.82 42.50
N LEU A 10 2.15 -15.50 42.60
CA LEU A 10 2.12 -14.58 41.46
C LEU A 10 3.41 -14.77 40.67
N LEU A 11 3.57 -15.94 40.09
CA LEU A 11 4.58 -16.17 39.04
C LEU A 11 4.05 -15.55 37.75
N SER A 12 4.53 -14.37 37.52
CA SER A 12 4.80 -13.72 36.23
C SER A 12 4.23 -14.49 35.01
N LEU A 13 2.91 -14.38 34.79
CA LEU A 13 2.26 -14.63 33.50
C LEU A 13 2.65 -13.54 32.47
N ALA A 14 3.67 -12.75 32.75
CA ALA A 14 4.11 -11.59 31.98
C ALA A 14 4.69 -11.93 30.60
N CYS A 15 5.02 -13.21 30.33
CA CYS A 15 5.54 -13.60 29.01
C CYS A 15 4.47 -13.99 27.98
N LEU A 16 3.18 -13.86 28.31
CA LEU A 16 2.09 -14.35 27.45
C LEU A 16 1.42 -13.28 26.60
N VAL A 17 1.91 -12.05 26.61
CA VAL A 17 1.27 -10.96 25.83
C VAL A 17 1.96 -10.79 24.50
N ALA A 18 1.78 -11.76 23.60
CA ALA A 18 2.23 -11.62 22.20
C ALA A 18 1.11 -11.37 21.17
N PRO A 19 -0.17 -11.15 21.47
CA PRO A 19 -1.17 -10.92 20.39
C PRO A 19 -1.19 -9.51 19.84
N ALA A 20 -0.80 -8.48 20.60
CA ALA A 20 -0.92 -7.08 20.16
C ALA A 20 -0.02 -6.70 18.97
N ILE A 21 1.14 -7.35 18.81
CA ILE A 21 2.12 -7.03 17.75
C ILE A 21 1.62 -7.40 16.35
N TRP A 22 0.70 -8.36 16.24
CA TRP A 22 0.19 -8.80 14.94
C TRP A 22 -0.87 -7.86 14.36
N ALA A 23 -1.63 -7.23 15.23
CA ALA A 23 -2.60 -6.22 14.83
C ALA A 23 -1.90 -5.00 14.20
N ASP A 24 -0.78 -4.58 14.75
CA ASP A 24 -0.01 -3.43 14.28
C ASP A 24 0.57 -3.64 12.88
N ASP A 25 1.09 -4.84 12.56
CA ASP A 25 1.59 -5.15 11.21
C ASP A 25 0.46 -5.17 10.16
N ASP A 26 -0.72 -5.68 10.52
CA ASP A 26 -1.86 -5.72 9.61
C ASP A 26 -2.44 -4.32 9.36
N ASP A 27 -2.51 -3.48 10.39
CA ASP A 27 -2.94 -2.09 10.27
C ASP A 27 -1.95 -1.25 9.46
N THR A 28 -0.64 -1.44 9.70
CA THR A 28 0.42 -0.83 8.89
C THR A 28 0.24 -1.16 7.40
N ARG A 29 0.04 -2.44 7.07
CA ARG A 29 -0.16 -2.89 5.69
C ARG A 29 -1.47 -2.37 5.10
N PHE A 30 -2.54 -2.37 5.88
CA PHE A 30 -3.82 -1.81 5.45
C PHE A 30 -3.69 -0.33 5.08
N LEU A 31 -3.02 0.48 5.90
CA LEU A 31 -2.79 1.90 5.62
C LEU A 31 -1.86 2.12 4.42
N GLN A 32 -0.81 1.31 4.28
CA GLN A 32 0.07 1.36 3.10
C GLN A 32 -0.69 1.01 1.82
N ASP A 33 -1.51 -0.04 1.83
CA ASP A 33 -2.32 -0.45 0.68
C ASP A 33 -3.41 0.59 0.35
N GLN A 34 -3.98 1.26 1.35
CA GLN A 34 -4.93 2.36 1.16
C GLN A 34 -4.26 3.58 0.53
N THR A 35 -3.09 3.99 1.03
CA THR A 35 -2.31 5.10 0.48
C THR A 35 -1.90 4.82 -0.97
N ARG A 36 -1.44 3.60 -1.25
CA ARG A 36 -1.08 3.14 -2.59
C ARG A 36 -2.25 3.23 -3.57
N ARG A 37 -3.43 2.72 -3.19
CA ARG A 37 -4.63 2.79 -4.04
C ARG A 37 -5.02 4.22 -4.38
N SER A 38 -4.92 5.13 -3.44
CA SER A 38 -5.17 6.55 -3.67
C SER A 38 -4.23 7.13 -4.75
N ILE A 39 -2.96 6.74 -4.73
CA ILE A 39 -1.96 7.17 -5.71
C ILE A 39 -2.25 6.54 -7.09
N GLU A 40 -2.54 5.25 -7.15
CA GLU A 40 -2.85 4.52 -8.38
C GLU A 40 -4.12 5.05 -9.07
N GLN A 41 -5.16 5.40 -8.30
CA GLN A 41 -6.38 6.01 -8.83
C GLN A 41 -6.12 7.39 -9.43
N LYS A 42 -5.26 8.21 -8.80
CA LYS A 42 -4.84 9.50 -9.35
C LYS A 42 -4.02 9.34 -10.64
N ALA A 43 -3.08 8.39 -10.66
CA ALA A 43 -2.28 8.10 -11.85
C ALA A 43 -3.14 7.64 -13.05
N GLN A 44 -4.20 6.86 -12.82
CA GLN A 44 -5.14 6.48 -13.88
C GLN A 44 -5.96 7.66 -14.42
N ALA A 45 -6.33 8.62 -13.56
CA ALA A 45 -6.99 9.85 -13.98
C ALA A 45 -6.06 10.71 -14.84
N GLU A 46 -4.76 10.76 -14.52
CA GLU A 46 -3.73 11.43 -15.34
C GLU A 46 -3.52 10.75 -16.69
N GLU A 47 -3.55 9.41 -16.75
CA GLU A 47 -3.44 8.67 -18.02
C GLU A 47 -4.63 8.94 -18.95
N ALA A 48 -5.82 9.21 -18.40
CA ALA A 48 -6.98 9.63 -19.20
C ALA A 48 -6.80 11.03 -19.82
N LEU A 49 -6.03 11.92 -19.16
CA LEU A 49 -5.65 13.23 -19.71
C LEU A 49 -4.61 13.10 -20.85
N ALA A 50 -3.79 12.04 -20.84
CA ALA A 50 -2.80 11.75 -21.86
C ALA A 50 -3.37 11.17 -23.17
N ALA A 51 -4.67 10.91 -23.25
CA ALA A 51 -5.32 10.53 -24.52
C ALA A 51 -5.32 11.75 -25.47
N PRO A 52 -4.90 11.60 -26.73
CA PRO A 52 -4.89 12.71 -27.66
C PRO A 52 -6.29 13.30 -27.82
N PRO A 53 -6.45 14.65 -27.79
CA PRO A 53 -7.73 15.28 -28.05
C PRO A 53 -8.13 15.02 -29.50
N GLY A 54 -9.30 14.44 -29.71
CA GLY A 54 -9.96 14.35 -30.99
C GLY A 54 -9.53 13.17 -31.85
N THR A 55 -10.26 12.08 -31.78
CA THR A 55 -10.43 11.11 -32.84
C THR A 55 -11.00 11.84 -34.04
N LEU A 56 -10.16 12.26 -34.98
CA LEU A 56 -10.61 12.53 -36.34
C LEU A 56 -10.88 11.18 -36.98
N MET A 57 -12.12 10.72 -36.89
CA MET A 57 -12.64 9.71 -37.81
C MET A 57 -12.61 10.36 -39.19
N TYR A 58 -11.64 9.98 -40.02
CA TYR A 58 -11.69 10.27 -41.43
C TYR A 58 -12.77 9.34 -41.99
N GLU A 59 -13.94 9.92 -42.27
CA GLU A 59 -15.09 9.39 -42.96
C GLU A 59 -14.89 7.98 -43.50
N GLY A 60 -15.21 6.93 -42.79
CA GLY A 60 -15.45 5.54 -43.23
C GLY A 60 -14.89 5.01 -44.57
N ARG A 61 -14.02 5.73 -45.26
CA ARG A 61 -13.45 5.36 -46.55
C ARG A 61 -12.05 4.77 -46.35
N ARG A 62 -11.86 3.56 -46.93
CA ARG A 62 -10.53 2.93 -47.06
C ARG A 62 -9.77 3.57 -48.20
N TYR A 63 -8.63 4.19 -47.89
CA TYR A 63 -7.68 4.68 -48.91
C TYR A 63 -6.57 3.65 -49.08
N GLN A 64 -6.28 3.23 -50.33
CA GLN A 64 -5.04 2.54 -50.66
C GLN A 64 -3.90 3.57 -50.67
N VAL A 65 -2.87 3.34 -49.85
CA VAL A 65 -1.71 4.24 -49.73
C VAL A 65 -0.60 3.74 -50.71
N PRO A 66 -0.29 4.47 -51.78
CA PRO A 66 0.82 4.12 -52.63
C PRO A 66 2.17 4.17 -51.94
N SER A 67 3.19 3.43 -52.43
CA SER A 67 4.55 3.45 -51.86
C SER A 67 5.33 4.63 -52.44
N THR A 68 4.90 5.86 -52.12
CA THR A 68 5.58 7.12 -52.43
C THR A 68 5.74 7.97 -51.21
N LEU A 69 6.71 8.88 -51.14
CA LEU A 69 6.92 9.77 -50.00
C LEU A 69 5.72 10.66 -49.75
N GLU A 70 5.09 11.18 -50.82
CA GLU A 70 3.94 12.08 -50.75
C GLU A 70 2.70 11.41 -50.15
N ALA A 71 2.56 10.08 -50.36
CA ALA A 71 1.42 9.32 -49.86
C ALA A 71 1.68 8.73 -48.45
N LEU A 72 2.89 8.17 -48.23
CA LEU A 72 3.22 7.51 -46.94
C LEU A 72 3.48 8.49 -45.81
N THR A 73 4.05 9.67 -46.08
CA THR A 73 4.26 10.69 -45.04
C THR A 73 2.95 11.08 -44.35
N PRO A 74 1.89 11.55 -45.04
CA PRO A 74 0.61 11.86 -44.37
C PRO A 74 -0.08 10.60 -43.84
N ALA A 75 0.07 9.42 -44.49
CA ALA A 75 -0.54 8.19 -43.99
C ALA A 75 0.02 7.76 -42.67
N ILE A 76 1.33 7.92 -42.41
CA ILE A 76 1.94 7.66 -41.09
C ILE A 76 1.36 8.62 -40.04
N TYR A 77 1.26 9.93 -40.32
CA TYR A 77 0.66 10.89 -39.38
C TYR A 77 -0.82 10.60 -39.10
N VAL A 78 -1.59 10.25 -40.15
CA VAL A 78 -3.00 9.87 -39.98
C VAL A 78 -3.12 8.61 -39.15
N ALA A 79 -2.32 7.56 -39.45
CA ALA A 79 -2.34 6.31 -38.68
C ALA A 79 -2.02 6.53 -37.22
N ILE A 80 -1.05 7.37 -36.89
CA ILE A 80 -0.72 7.76 -35.48
C ILE A 80 -1.90 8.50 -34.85
N ASN A 81 -2.41 9.55 -35.47
CA ASN A 81 -3.45 10.42 -34.96
C ASN A 81 -4.81 9.71 -34.78
N THR A 82 -5.09 8.71 -35.59
CA THR A 82 -6.34 7.92 -35.54
C THR A 82 -6.17 6.57 -34.87
N ASN A 83 -5.01 6.33 -34.19
CA ASN A 83 -4.70 5.09 -33.48
C ASN A 83 -4.78 3.81 -34.34
N GLN A 84 -4.42 3.91 -35.60
CA GLN A 84 -4.39 2.78 -36.55
C GLN A 84 -3.08 2.00 -36.43
N TRP A 85 -2.78 1.51 -35.24
CA TRP A 85 -1.52 0.86 -34.91
C TRP A 85 -1.20 -0.40 -35.71
N ARG A 86 -2.24 -1.10 -36.22
CA ARG A 86 -2.04 -2.31 -37.04
C ARG A 86 -1.45 -2.02 -38.43
N GLN A 87 -1.77 -0.88 -39.00
CA GLN A 87 -1.29 -0.46 -40.33
C GLN A 87 0.06 0.24 -40.25
N LEU A 88 0.38 0.85 -39.11
CA LEU A 88 1.58 1.66 -38.97
C LEU A 88 2.89 0.92 -39.28
N PRO A 89 3.11 -0.35 -38.86
CA PRO A 89 4.34 -1.09 -39.23
C PRO A 89 4.56 -1.24 -40.73
N ASP A 90 3.49 -1.55 -41.51
CA ASP A 90 3.58 -1.65 -42.98
C ASP A 90 3.94 -0.31 -43.60
N PHE A 91 3.29 0.77 -43.17
CA PHE A 91 3.60 2.10 -43.68
C PHE A 91 5.04 2.51 -43.39
N VAL A 92 5.53 2.28 -42.17
CA VAL A 92 6.90 2.61 -41.76
C VAL A 92 7.93 1.76 -42.51
N ALA A 93 7.68 0.46 -42.69
CA ALA A 93 8.58 -0.43 -43.45
C ALA A 93 8.73 0.05 -44.90
N ARG A 94 7.61 0.29 -45.58
CA ARG A 94 7.60 0.79 -46.99
C ARG A 94 8.21 2.20 -47.08
N TYR A 95 8.00 3.06 -46.10
CA TYR A 95 8.56 4.41 -46.05
C TYR A 95 10.08 4.39 -45.92
N ARG A 96 10.67 3.48 -45.14
CA ARG A 96 12.12 3.33 -44.97
C ARG A 96 12.84 2.88 -46.27
N GLU A 97 12.16 2.16 -47.16
CA GLU A 97 12.71 1.69 -48.40
C GLU A 97 12.82 2.81 -49.46
N LEU A 98 12.13 3.93 -49.27
CA LEU A 98 12.11 5.01 -50.24
C LEU A 98 13.32 5.93 -50.07
N PRO A 99 14.04 6.27 -51.16
CA PRO A 99 15.12 7.26 -51.12
C PRO A 99 14.56 8.62 -50.75
N GLY A 100 15.23 9.34 -49.84
CA GLY A 100 14.81 10.66 -49.36
C GLY A 100 13.75 10.64 -48.24
N HIS A 101 13.43 9.48 -47.66
CA HIS A 101 12.58 9.42 -46.48
C HIS A 101 13.22 10.19 -45.30
N ARG A 102 12.39 10.71 -44.40
CA ARG A 102 12.83 11.37 -43.15
C ARG A 102 13.02 10.31 -42.07
N PRO A 103 14.27 9.99 -41.64
CA PRO A 103 14.49 8.96 -40.60
C PRO A 103 13.84 9.30 -39.26
N ALA A 104 13.74 10.60 -38.92
CA ALA A 104 13.09 11.07 -37.71
C ALA A 104 11.60 10.68 -37.66
N LEU A 105 10.87 10.82 -38.79
CA LEU A 105 9.46 10.42 -38.85
C LEU A 105 9.28 8.91 -38.66
N ALA A 106 10.16 8.10 -39.28
CA ALA A 106 10.11 6.66 -39.11
C ALA A 106 10.41 6.25 -37.66
N ASN A 107 11.44 6.85 -37.03
CA ASN A 107 11.78 6.58 -35.63
C ASN A 107 10.69 7.06 -34.67
N MET A 108 10.06 8.22 -34.91
CA MET A 108 8.92 8.69 -34.14
C MET A 108 7.73 7.71 -34.24
N ALA A 109 7.40 7.22 -35.41
CA ALA A 109 6.31 6.28 -35.62
C ALA A 109 6.57 4.94 -34.90
N GLU A 110 7.79 4.40 -35.03
CA GLU A 110 8.20 3.17 -34.31
C GLU A 110 8.19 3.38 -32.78
N SER A 111 8.61 4.55 -32.32
CA SER A 111 8.54 4.91 -30.90
C SER A 111 7.11 4.88 -30.36
N LEU A 112 6.17 5.53 -31.07
CA LEU A 112 4.77 5.59 -30.64
C LEU A 112 4.09 4.21 -30.73
N LEU A 113 4.49 3.36 -31.69
CA LEU A 113 4.06 1.96 -31.74
C LEU A 113 4.58 1.17 -30.54
N ALA A 114 5.88 1.27 -30.24
CA ALA A 114 6.49 0.60 -29.07
C ALA A 114 5.84 1.07 -27.76
N ARG A 115 5.52 2.36 -27.63
CA ARG A 115 4.74 2.91 -26.51
C ARG A 115 3.36 2.26 -26.40
N PHE A 116 2.62 2.14 -27.52
CA PHE A 116 1.32 1.48 -27.55
C PHE A 116 1.41 0.00 -27.10
N GLU A 117 2.45 -0.70 -27.50
CA GLU A 117 2.76 -2.07 -27.08
C GLU A 117 3.28 -2.12 -25.62
N GLY A 118 3.57 -0.94 -25.06
CA GLY A 118 4.08 -0.78 -23.70
C GLY A 118 5.56 -1.13 -23.56
N ASN A 119 6.32 -1.14 -24.63
CA ASN A 119 7.77 -1.28 -24.61
C ASN A 119 8.43 0.11 -24.49
N TYR A 120 8.35 0.70 -23.29
CA TYR A 120 8.87 2.05 -23.03
C TYR A 120 10.38 2.22 -23.28
N PRO A 121 11.26 1.25 -22.95
CA PRO A 121 12.68 1.38 -23.29
C PRO A 121 12.92 1.54 -24.80
N LEU A 122 12.24 0.74 -25.63
CA LEU A 122 12.34 0.88 -27.10
C LEU A 122 11.71 2.18 -27.58
N ALA A 123 10.57 2.58 -27.00
CA ALA A 123 9.91 3.83 -27.35
C ALA A 123 10.82 5.03 -27.10
N LEU A 124 11.45 5.12 -25.92
CA LEU A 124 12.40 6.18 -25.58
C LEU A 124 13.61 6.17 -26.52
N GLN A 125 14.24 5.02 -26.75
CA GLN A 125 15.39 4.89 -27.64
C GLN A 125 15.06 5.42 -29.03
N ARG A 126 13.91 5.05 -29.61
CA ARG A 126 13.49 5.48 -30.93
C ARG A 126 13.16 6.98 -30.99
N MET A 127 12.53 7.52 -29.96
CA MET A 127 12.18 8.94 -29.92
C MET A 127 13.42 9.83 -29.67
N GLU A 128 14.37 9.39 -28.88
CA GLU A 128 15.65 10.08 -28.69
C GLU A 128 16.41 10.15 -30.03
N LEU A 129 16.48 9.06 -30.80
CA LEU A 129 17.04 9.06 -32.14
C LEU A 129 16.29 10.01 -33.09
N ALA A 130 14.97 10.07 -33.03
CA ALA A 130 14.19 11.03 -33.83
C ALA A 130 14.52 12.49 -33.46
N SER A 131 14.68 12.76 -32.17
CA SER A 131 15.05 14.10 -31.66
C SER A 131 16.48 14.51 -32.02
N GLU A 132 17.41 13.56 -32.08
CA GLU A 132 18.79 13.82 -32.59
C GLU A 132 18.80 14.18 -34.04
N GLN A 133 17.95 13.54 -34.85
CA GLN A 133 17.86 13.77 -36.31
C GLN A 133 17.12 15.08 -36.64
N GLU A 134 16.10 15.44 -35.87
CA GLU A 134 15.32 16.67 -36.02
C GLU A 134 15.15 17.39 -34.70
N PRO A 135 16.19 18.07 -34.19
CA PRO A 135 16.21 18.62 -32.84
C PRO A 135 15.29 19.83 -32.61
N THR A 136 14.73 20.40 -33.68
CA THR A 136 13.82 21.54 -33.67
C THR A 136 12.38 21.17 -34.04
N ASP A 137 12.12 19.90 -34.39
CA ASP A 137 10.76 19.46 -34.67
C ASP A 137 9.92 19.46 -33.41
N ALA A 138 8.98 20.39 -33.33
CA ALA A 138 8.13 20.63 -32.17
C ALA A 138 7.33 19.39 -31.74
N ARG A 139 6.90 18.58 -32.72
CA ARG A 139 6.13 17.35 -32.43
C ARG A 139 7.02 16.27 -31.82
N VAL A 140 8.22 16.06 -32.38
CA VAL A 140 9.19 15.10 -31.82
C VAL A 140 9.58 15.49 -30.40
N LEU A 141 9.85 16.78 -30.14
CA LEU A 141 10.15 17.29 -28.80
C LEU A 141 9.01 17.07 -27.81
N LEU A 142 7.77 17.34 -28.23
CA LEU A 142 6.59 17.15 -27.41
C LEU A 142 6.36 15.67 -27.06
N GLU A 143 6.45 14.77 -28.05
CA GLU A 143 6.26 13.33 -27.83
C GLU A 143 7.40 12.73 -26.98
N LEU A 144 8.64 13.22 -27.13
CA LEU A 144 9.76 12.82 -26.28
C LEU A 144 9.54 13.26 -24.81
N ALA A 145 9.12 14.53 -24.59
CA ALA A 145 8.81 15.04 -23.26
C ALA A 145 7.67 14.23 -22.61
N ARG A 146 6.65 13.89 -23.40
CA ARG A 146 5.55 13.04 -22.97
C ARG A 146 6.01 11.62 -22.57
N LEU A 147 6.89 11.00 -23.34
CA LEU A 147 7.46 9.68 -23.00
C LEU A 147 8.27 9.74 -21.71
N TRP A 148 9.08 10.79 -21.50
CA TRP A 148 9.78 10.98 -20.22
C TRP A 148 8.82 11.16 -19.05
N PHE A 149 7.72 11.91 -19.23
CA PHE A 149 6.67 12.06 -18.22
C PHE A 149 6.01 10.72 -17.87
N GLU A 150 5.65 9.93 -18.88
CA GLU A 150 5.04 8.60 -18.68
C GLU A 150 6.01 7.61 -18.03
N ASP A 151 7.32 7.75 -18.31
CA ASP A 151 8.39 6.94 -17.71
C ASP A 151 8.87 7.49 -16.36
N HIS A 152 8.18 8.46 -15.77
CA HIS A 152 8.52 9.09 -14.49
C HIS A 152 9.91 9.74 -14.43
N GLN A 153 10.39 10.27 -15.54
CA GLN A 153 11.62 11.07 -15.63
C GLN A 153 11.30 12.57 -15.56
N GLU A 154 10.72 13.03 -14.44
CA GLU A 154 10.10 14.35 -14.32
C GLU A 154 11.01 15.50 -14.74
N LYS A 155 12.29 15.53 -14.31
CA LYS A 155 13.24 16.60 -14.68
C LYS A 155 13.53 16.65 -16.19
N ARG A 156 13.61 15.46 -16.84
CA ARG A 156 13.78 15.41 -18.30
C ARG A 156 12.52 15.85 -19.02
N ALA A 157 11.36 15.43 -18.53
CA ALA A 157 10.06 15.83 -19.08
C ALA A 157 9.88 17.35 -19.02
N GLU A 158 10.17 17.97 -17.86
CA GLU A 158 10.10 19.43 -17.67
C GLU A 158 10.98 20.17 -18.68
N GLN A 159 12.26 19.75 -18.82
CA GLN A 159 13.18 20.32 -19.80
C GLN A 159 12.73 20.10 -21.24
N GLY A 160 12.16 18.93 -21.53
CA GLY A 160 11.62 18.61 -22.85
C GLY A 160 10.41 19.48 -23.22
N PHE A 161 9.48 19.66 -22.30
CA PHE A 161 8.33 20.55 -22.50
C PHE A 161 8.76 22.02 -22.67
N ALA A 162 9.74 22.50 -21.92
CA ALA A 162 10.29 23.84 -22.09
C ALA A 162 10.86 24.03 -23.51
N ARG A 163 11.68 23.09 -24.00
CA ARG A 163 12.21 23.11 -25.37
C ARG A 163 11.10 23.07 -26.43
N ALA A 164 10.03 22.29 -26.18
CA ALA A 164 8.90 22.23 -27.12
C ALA A 164 8.15 23.56 -27.18
N LEU A 165 8.01 24.28 -26.08
CA LEU A 165 7.38 25.61 -26.02
C LEU A 165 8.17 26.65 -26.83
N ASP A 166 9.50 26.61 -26.77
CA ASP A 166 10.38 27.50 -27.53
C ASP A 166 10.25 27.32 -29.05
N ALA A 167 9.72 26.17 -29.51
CA ALA A 167 9.49 25.88 -30.93
C ALA A 167 8.20 26.53 -31.51
N GLY A 168 7.50 27.35 -30.76
CA GLY A 168 6.37 28.16 -31.25
C GLY A 168 5.06 27.37 -31.44
N LEU A 169 4.66 26.59 -30.44
CA LEU A 169 3.47 25.72 -30.48
C LEU A 169 2.13 26.50 -30.48
N PRO A 170 1.05 25.95 -31.07
CA PRO A 170 -0.31 26.48 -30.95
C PRO A 170 -0.78 26.57 -29.49
N LEU A 171 -1.74 27.49 -29.21
CA LEU A 171 -2.23 27.74 -27.85
C LEU A 171 -2.80 26.49 -27.19
N GLU A 172 -3.50 25.63 -27.93
CA GLU A 172 -4.10 24.41 -27.44
C GLU A 172 -3.02 23.41 -26.93
N VAL A 173 -1.87 23.37 -27.61
CA VAL A 173 -0.74 22.54 -27.20
C VAL A 173 0.00 23.13 -26.00
N GLN A 174 0.10 24.47 -25.93
CA GLN A 174 0.64 25.14 -24.75
C GLN A 174 -0.22 24.84 -23.51
N MET A 175 -1.56 24.87 -23.63
CA MET A 175 -2.47 24.51 -22.54
C MET A 175 -2.30 23.03 -22.12
N LEU A 176 -2.07 22.12 -23.07
CA LEU A 176 -1.77 20.72 -22.77
C LEU A 176 -0.46 20.58 -21.98
N ILE A 177 0.59 21.30 -22.36
CA ILE A 177 1.86 21.32 -21.61
C ILE A 177 1.65 21.83 -20.17
N GLN A 178 0.81 22.85 -19.99
CA GLN A 178 0.49 23.31 -18.63
C GLN A 178 -0.21 22.23 -17.78
N GLN A 179 -1.06 21.39 -18.38
CA GLN A 179 -1.66 20.26 -17.68
C GLN A 179 -0.59 19.22 -17.26
N TYR A 180 0.42 18.94 -18.10
CA TYR A 180 1.53 18.10 -17.72
C TYR A 180 2.35 18.69 -16.56
N HIS A 181 2.61 19.98 -16.55
CA HIS A 181 3.28 20.66 -15.44
C HIS A 181 2.46 20.53 -14.14
N GLN A 182 1.15 20.78 -14.20
CA GLN A 182 0.27 20.59 -13.03
C GLN A 182 0.28 19.13 -12.53
N ALA A 183 0.27 18.14 -13.44
CA ALA A 183 0.36 16.74 -13.07
C ALA A 183 1.71 16.39 -12.42
N MET A 184 2.83 16.95 -12.91
CA MET A 184 4.14 16.78 -12.27
C MET A 184 4.18 17.43 -10.87
N ASP A 185 3.60 18.60 -10.68
CA ASP A 185 3.50 19.26 -9.37
C ASP A 185 2.67 18.41 -8.38
N ILE A 186 1.55 17.86 -8.84
CA ILE A 186 0.75 16.94 -8.04
C ILE A 186 1.58 15.71 -7.65
N ARG A 187 2.30 15.08 -8.59
CA ARG A 187 3.17 13.92 -8.33
C ARG A 187 4.28 14.22 -7.32
N ALA A 188 4.82 15.45 -7.33
CA ALA A 188 5.87 15.89 -6.40
C ALA A 188 5.33 16.27 -5.01
N GLY A 189 4.02 16.38 -4.86
CA GLY A 189 3.34 16.72 -3.61
C GLY A 189 3.34 15.61 -2.57
N TRP A 190 2.71 15.92 -1.44
CA TRP A 190 2.38 14.91 -0.44
C TRP A 190 1.15 14.12 -0.89
N HIS A 191 1.22 12.80 -0.76
CA HIS A 191 0.12 11.87 -0.99
C HIS A 191 -0.14 11.07 0.27
N GLY A 192 -1.38 10.73 0.51
CA GLY A 192 -1.73 9.92 1.66
C GLY A 192 -3.04 10.30 2.30
N SER A 193 -3.19 9.97 3.56
CA SER A 193 -4.39 10.28 4.33
C SER A 193 -4.10 10.57 5.79
N ALA A 194 -4.95 11.40 6.39
CA ALA A 194 -5.07 11.57 7.83
C ALA A 194 -6.52 11.27 8.23
N ALA A 195 -6.73 10.60 9.35
CA ALA A 195 -8.05 10.31 9.89
C ALA A 195 -8.06 10.43 11.42
N LEU A 196 -9.22 10.83 11.93
CA LEU A 196 -9.56 10.81 13.35
C LEU A 196 -10.85 10.03 13.50
N GLY A 197 -10.97 9.22 14.54
CA GLY A 197 -12.13 8.39 14.78
C GLY A 197 -12.52 8.29 16.25
N VAL A 198 -13.78 7.97 16.45
CA VAL A 198 -14.34 7.57 17.74
C VAL A 198 -15.03 6.23 17.55
N GLY A 199 -15.01 5.39 18.55
CA GLY A 199 -15.56 4.06 18.42
C GLY A 199 -15.68 3.31 19.73
N TYR A 200 -15.93 2.03 19.59
CA TYR A 200 -16.11 1.10 20.71
C TYR A 200 -15.45 -0.24 20.35
N ASN A 201 -14.83 -0.85 21.34
CA ASN A 201 -14.20 -2.16 21.24
C ASN A 201 -14.66 -3.03 22.41
N ASP A 202 -15.15 -4.22 22.11
CA ASP A 202 -15.74 -5.14 23.08
C ASP A 202 -14.72 -5.99 23.86
N ASN A 203 -13.44 -5.98 23.43
CA ASN A 203 -12.41 -6.83 24.03
C ASN A 203 -10.99 -6.27 23.82
N ILE A 204 -10.67 -5.13 24.46
CA ILE A 204 -9.37 -4.44 24.26
C ILE A 204 -8.17 -5.21 24.79
N ASN A 205 -8.38 -6.16 25.70
CA ASN A 205 -7.34 -7.01 26.28
C ASN A 205 -7.20 -8.37 25.58
N GLN A 206 -8.02 -8.65 24.56
CA GLN A 206 -8.03 -9.92 23.79
C GLN A 206 -8.11 -11.15 24.72
N ALA A 207 -8.95 -11.06 25.72
CA ALA A 207 -9.16 -12.10 26.71
C ALA A 207 -10.40 -12.95 26.37
N ASN A 208 -10.53 -14.10 27.01
CA ASN A 208 -11.65 -15.03 26.78
C ASN A 208 -12.44 -15.38 28.05
N GLY A 209 -12.02 -14.89 29.22
CA GLY A 209 -12.69 -15.17 30.48
C GLY A 209 -12.68 -16.66 30.86
N TYR A 210 -11.77 -17.46 30.31
CA TYR A 210 -11.75 -18.90 30.52
C TYR A 210 -11.57 -19.22 32.01
N TYR A 211 -12.42 -20.14 32.50
CA TYR A 211 -12.33 -20.68 33.86
C TYR A 211 -12.34 -22.19 33.81
N SER A 212 -11.43 -22.83 34.56
CA SER A 212 -11.39 -24.27 34.75
C SER A 212 -10.80 -24.64 36.10
N CYS A 213 -11.41 -25.59 36.75
CA CYS A 213 -10.84 -26.20 37.92
C CYS A 213 -9.89 -27.34 37.55
N LEU A 214 -8.61 -27.21 37.88
CA LEU A 214 -7.57 -28.19 37.56
C LEU A 214 -7.48 -29.32 38.56
N ASN A 215 -7.88 -29.09 39.81
CA ASN A 215 -7.87 -30.10 40.85
C ASN A 215 -9.13 -29.95 41.72
N TYR A 216 -9.98 -30.97 41.69
CA TYR A 216 -11.26 -31.00 42.35
C TYR A 216 -11.27 -32.11 43.38
N PHE A 217 -11.47 -31.79 44.66
CA PHE A 217 -11.59 -32.76 45.75
C PHE A 217 -12.71 -32.40 46.70
N ALA A 218 -13.55 -33.35 47.02
CA ALA A 218 -14.67 -33.22 48.00
C ALA A 218 -15.60 -32.03 47.74
N GLY A 219 -15.89 -31.71 46.48
CA GLY A 219 -16.78 -30.60 46.13
C GLY A 219 -16.12 -29.22 46.15
N ILE A 220 -14.80 -29.16 46.37
CA ILE A 220 -14.04 -27.89 46.41
C ILE A 220 -12.97 -27.90 45.33
N CYS A 221 -12.86 -26.81 44.62
CA CYS A 221 -11.75 -26.59 43.68
C CYS A 221 -10.52 -26.08 44.44
N PHE A 222 -9.41 -26.84 44.36
CA PHE A 222 -8.15 -26.48 45.00
C PHE A 222 -7.20 -25.70 44.12
N PHE A 223 -7.28 -25.93 42.82
CA PHE A 223 -6.48 -25.21 41.82
C PHE A 223 -7.38 -24.72 40.69
N GLU A 224 -7.52 -23.42 40.59
CA GLU A 224 -8.31 -22.74 39.58
C GLU A 224 -7.37 -22.16 38.49
N ARG A 225 -7.75 -22.36 37.25
CA ARG A 225 -7.19 -21.64 36.11
C ARG A 225 -8.24 -20.61 35.68
N GLN A 226 -7.92 -19.35 35.89
CA GLN A 226 -8.80 -18.26 35.51
C GLN A 226 -8.03 -17.27 34.61
N MET A 227 -8.53 -17.06 33.42
CA MET A 227 -8.04 -16.02 32.50
C MET A 227 -8.82 -14.72 32.73
N PRO A 228 -8.24 -13.55 32.39
CA PRO A 228 -8.97 -12.29 32.48
C PRO A 228 -10.24 -12.31 31.63
N ASP A 229 -11.29 -11.64 32.11
CA ASP A 229 -12.47 -11.42 31.30
C ASP A 229 -12.20 -10.35 30.21
N PRO A 230 -12.94 -10.36 29.10
CA PRO A 230 -12.95 -9.29 28.12
C PRO A 230 -13.22 -7.93 28.75
N ILE A 231 -12.49 -6.91 28.34
CA ILE A 231 -12.65 -5.53 28.76
C ILE A 231 -13.18 -4.73 27.57
N GLU A 232 -14.36 -4.15 27.75
CA GLU A 232 -14.97 -3.26 26.79
C GLU A 232 -14.51 -1.82 27.00
N SER A 233 -14.38 -1.05 25.94
CA SER A 233 -14.02 0.37 26.04
C SER A 233 -14.48 1.19 24.85
N GLU A 234 -14.87 2.43 25.12
CA GLU A 234 -14.90 3.47 24.11
C GLU A 234 -13.47 3.81 23.69
N LEU A 235 -13.30 4.29 22.46
CA LEU A 235 -11.99 4.62 21.93
C LEU A 235 -12.00 5.90 21.10
N VAL A 236 -10.83 6.54 21.08
CA VAL A 236 -10.47 7.56 20.10
C VAL A 236 -9.25 7.05 19.35
N SER A 237 -9.32 7.08 18.01
CA SER A 237 -8.23 6.63 17.15
C SER A 237 -7.79 7.72 16.19
N TYR A 238 -6.52 7.67 15.78
CA TYR A 238 -6.02 8.51 14.71
C TYR A 238 -5.13 7.69 13.78
N GLU A 239 -5.08 8.11 12.54
CA GLU A 239 -4.26 7.51 11.49
C GLU A 239 -3.63 8.62 10.65
N LEU A 240 -2.35 8.50 10.37
CA LEU A 240 -1.59 9.34 9.46
C LEU A 240 -0.71 8.44 8.59
N SER A 241 -0.88 8.49 7.29
CA SER A 241 -0.01 7.80 6.33
C SER A 241 0.26 8.72 5.18
N LEU A 242 1.49 9.17 5.06
CA LEU A 242 1.92 10.12 4.04
C LEU A 242 3.08 9.54 3.24
N GLN A 243 3.20 10.01 2.00
CA GLN A 243 4.31 9.69 1.12
C GLN A 243 4.66 10.91 0.28
N ARG A 244 5.95 11.15 0.11
CA ARG A 244 6.48 12.13 -0.84
C ARG A 244 7.66 11.55 -1.59
N ARG A 245 7.71 11.87 -2.88
CA ARG A 245 8.79 11.47 -3.77
C ARG A 245 9.53 12.71 -4.27
N TYR A 246 10.85 12.64 -4.28
CA TYR A 246 11.73 13.66 -4.83
C TYR A 246 12.51 13.04 -5.98
N ASN A 247 12.27 13.48 -7.21
CA ASN A 247 13.03 13.01 -8.35
C ASN A 247 14.47 13.54 -8.27
N LEU A 248 15.44 12.64 -8.30
CA LEU A 248 16.88 12.97 -8.28
C LEU A 248 17.39 13.18 -9.69
N SER A 249 17.27 12.19 -10.55
CA SER A 249 17.66 12.22 -11.97
C SER A 249 17.04 11.02 -12.70
N GLY A 250 16.50 11.21 -13.90
CA GLY A 250 15.85 10.15 -14.65
C GLY A 250 14.80 9.42 -13.81
N ASN A 251 14.87 8.10 -13.74
CA ASN A 251 13.97 7.24 -12.95
C ASN A 251 14.35 7.11 -11.47
N HIS A 252 15.43 7.78 -11.02
CA HIS A 252 15.95 7.67 -9.66
C HIS A 252 15.30 8.69 -8.74
N ASN A 253 14.80 8.23 -7.60
CA ASN A 253 14.04 9.05 -6.67
C ASN A 253 14.51 8.80 -5.23
N LEU A 254 14.36 9.83 -4.39
CA LEU A 254 14.32 9.70 -2.94
C LEU A 254 12.85 9.65 -2.52
N GLN A 255 12.50 8.70 -1.65
CA GLN A 255 11.16 8.53 -1.12
C GLN A 255 11.15 8.72 0.39
N LEU A 256 10.15 9.44 0.88
CA LEU A 256 9.88 9.69 2.29
C LEU A 256 8.46 9.21 2.61
N ARG A 257 8.31 8.33 3.61
CA ARG A 257 7.03 7.77 4.05
C ARG A 257 6.91 7.83 5.58
N PRO A 258 6.46 8.94 6.17
CA PRO A 258 6.05 8.96 7.57
C PRO A 258 4.68 8.32 7.73
N MET A 259 4.52 7.51 8.76
CA MET A 259 3.26 6.90 9.16
C MET A 259 3.13 6.94 10.68
N SER A 260 1.94 7.23 11.17
CA SER A 260 1.64 7.12 12.60
C SER A 260 0.17 6.82 12.79
N TYR A 261 -0.13 5.91 13.70
CA TYR A 261 -1.49 5.61 14.09
C TYR A 261 -1.53 5.15 15.56
N GLY A 262 -2.68 5.27 16.16
CA GLY A 262 -2.85 4.87 17.55
C GLY A 262 -4.30 4.91 17.98
N THR A 263 -4.54 4.23 19.10
CA THR A 263 -5.84 4.14 19.74
C THR A 263 -5.69 4.49 21.21
N TYR A 264 -6.53 5.39 21.68
CA TYR A 264 -6.68 5.73 23.07
C TYR A 264 -8.02 5.17 23.57
N TYR A 265 -7.98 4.37 24.64
CA TYR A 265 -9.14 3.78 25.26
C TYR A 265 -9.56 4.61 26.49
N ALA A 266 -10.88 4.83 26.63
CA ALA A 266 -11.45 5.49 27.79
C ALA A 266 -11.46 4.52 28.98
N GLU A 267 -11.31 5.06 30.21
CA GLU A 267 -11.36 4.26 31.42
C GLU A 267 -12.83 3.94 31.77
N THR A 268 -13.23 2.66 31.60
CA THR A 268 -14.63 2.25 31.84
C THR A 268 -14.83 1.35 33.04
N ASN A 269 -13.78 0.80 33.67
CA ASN A 269 -13.91 -0.12 34.79
C ASN A 269 -12.81 0.04 35.84
N PRO A 270 -13.02 0.94 36.83
CA PRO A 270 -12.02 1.26 37.87
C PRO A 270 -11.76 0.13 38.89
N SER A 271 -12.56 -0.93 38.90
CA SER A 271 -12.42 -2.02 39.87
C SER A 271 -11.35 -3.06 39.53
N ARG A 272 -10.69 -2.94 38.39
CA ARG A 272 -9.66 -3.88 37.90
C ARG A 272 -8.26 -3.36 38.13
N THR A 273 -7.31 -4.28 38.36
CA THR A 273 -5.90 -3.97 38.62
C THR A 273 -5.15 -3.35 37.44
N ALA A 274 -5.65 -3.49 36.22
CA ALA A 274 -5.14 -2.83 35.04
C ALA A 274 -6.02 -1.62 34.69
N THR A 275 -5.42 -0.47 34.50
CA THR A 275 -6.10 0.72 33.97
C THR A 275 -6.36 0.58 32.50
N MET A 276 -7.44 1.16 31.96
CA MET A 276 -7.74 1.16 30.53
C MET A 276 -6.64 1.80 29.69
N GLN A 277 -5.86 2.68 30.27
CA GLN A 277 -4.72 3.33 29.62
C GLN A 277 -3.59 2.35 29.27
N ASP A 278 -3.52 1.21 29.94
CA ASP A 278 -2.51 0.17 29.67
C ASP A 278 -2.67 -0.46 28.28
N TYR A 279 -3.84 -0.34 27.66
CA TYR A 279 -4.15 -0.86 26.33
C TYR A 279 -4.06 0.21 25.24
N SER A 280 -3.91 1.49 25.62
CA SER A 280 -3.75 2.58 24.65
C SER A 280 -2.39 2.48 23.98
N THR A 281 -2.39 2.56 22.65
CA THR A 281 -1.21 2.33 21.80
C THR A 281 -0.99 3.48 20.84
N ASN A 282 0.26 3.66 20.46
CA ASN A 282 0.68 4.56 19.40
C ASN A 282 1.89 3.97 18.68
N LEU A 283 1.84 3.91 17.36
CA LEU A 283 2.95 3.51 16.51
C LEU A 283 3.34 4.66 15.59
N ALA A 284 4.62 4.96 15.52
CA ALA A 284 5.20 5.90 14.57
C ALA A 284 6.28 5.20 13.77
N ILE A 285 6.21 5.33 12.45
CA ILE A 285 7.16 4.73 11.49
C ILE A 285 7.68 5.83 10.57
N LEU A 286 8.97 5.88 10.38
CA LEU A 286 9.61 6.75 9.38
C LEU A 286 10.44 5.91 8.43
N GLN A 287 10.04 5.88 7.17
CA GLN A 287 10.78 5.24 6.09
C GLN A 287 11.38 6.32 5.19
N VAL A 288 12.67 6.23 4.93
CA VAL A 288 13.39 7.13 4.02
C VAL A 288 14.33 6.31 3.17
N GLY A 289 14.18 6.34 1.85
CA GLY A 289 15.00 5.47 1.04
C GLY A 289 14.98 5.80 -0.45
N TYR A 290 15.63 4.95 -1.19
CA TYR A 290 15.78 5.05 -2.64
C TYR A 290 14.63 4.33 -3.35
N GLN A 291 14.18 4.93 -4.47
CA GLN A 291 13.23 4.32 -5.38
C GLN A 291 13.68 4.51 -6.83
N TYR A 292 13.76 3.41 -7.56
CA TYR A 292 13.73 3.39 -9.02
C TYR A 292 12.30 3.25 -9.50
N LEU A 293 11.85 4.13 -10.37
CA LEU A 293 10.49 4.13 -10.88
C LEU A 293 10.49 4.42 -12.38
N ASP A 294 10.06 3.44 -13.17
CA ASP A 294 9.78 3.58 -14.59
C ASP A 294 8.28 3.37 -14.89
N ALA A 295 7.88 3.42 -16.13
CA ALA A 295 6.51 3.27 -16.57
C ALA A 295 5.84 1.96 -16.14
N ARG A 296 6.61 0.91 -15.81
CA ARG A 296 6.10 -0.42 -15.46
C ARG A 296 6.60 -0.96 -14.15
N ASN A 297 7.76 -0.52 -13.68
CA ASN A 297 8.41 -1.06 -12.49
C ASN A 297 8.59 0.00 -11.42
N SER A 298 8.44 -0.40 -10.18
CA SER A 298 8.83 0.35 -9.01
C SER A 298 9.67 -0.55 -8.13
N ILE A 299 10.94 -0.20 -7.90
CA ILE A 299 11.84 -0.90 -6.99
C ILE A 299 12.22 0.09 -5.90
N SER A 300 12.00 -0.26 -4.66
CA SER A 300 12.36 0.60 -3.54
C SER A 300 13.16 -0.13 -2.47
N LEU A 301 14.17 0.55 -1.95
CA LEU A 301 14.97 0.11 -0.80
C LEU A 301 14.79 1.16 0.31
N MET A 302 14.09 0.76 1.37
CA MET A 302 13.58 1.66 2.40
C MET A 302 14.10 1.22 3.77
N PRO A 303 15.23 1.74 4.27
CA PRO A 303 15.53 1.70 5.70
C PRO A 303 14.45 2.48 6.46
N TYR A 304 14.12 2.00 7.65
CA TYR A 304 13.11 2.64 8.49
C TYR A 304 13.39 2.46 9.99
N ALA A 305 12.81 3.36 10.75
CA ALA A 305 12.72 3.28 12.19
C ALA A 305 11.25 3.28 12.61
N GLU A 306 10.96 2.53 13.65
CA GLU A 306 9.62 2.35 14.21
C GLU A 306 9.71 2.57 15.72
N HIS A 307 8.74 3.32 16.27
CA HIS A 307 8.64 3.59 17.68
C HIS A 307 7.24 3.28 18.16
N TYR A 308 7.13 2.37 19.09
CA TYR A 308 5.87 1.94 19.68
C TYR A 308 5.73 2.41 21.11
N TYR A 309 4.61 3.05 21.36
CA TYR A 309 4.18 3.51 22.65
C TYR A 309 2.99 2.70 23.14
N ARG A 310 3.04 2.29 24.39
CA ARG A 310 1.94 1.67 25.08
C ARG A 310 1.88 2.22 26.51
N ASN A 311 0.67 2.45 27.02
CA ASN A 311 0.49 2.99 28.37
C ASN A 311 1.32 4.26 28.64
N ARG A 312 1.33 5.22 27.69
CA ARG A 312 2.09 6.48 27.78
C ARG A 312 3.60 6.31 27.99
N ALA A 313 4.14 5.18 27.64
CA ALA A 313 5.56 4.91 27.73
C ALA A 313 6.08 4.27 26.46
N SER A 314 7.35 4.49 26.14
CA SER A 314 8.03 3.77 25.07
C SER A 314 8.09 2.29 25.42
N ASP A 315 7.54 1.44 24.56
CA ASP A 315 7.53 -0.01 24.73
C ASP A 315 8.71 -0.65 24.00
N TYR A 316 8.83 -0.36 22.69
CA TYR A 316 10.00 -0.75 21.92
C TYR A 316 10.39 0.30 20.86
N LEU A 317 11.63 0.19 20.41
CA LEU A 317 12.14 0.75 19.17
C LEU A 317 12.43 -0.39 18.23
N ALA A 318 12.12 -0.22 16.95
CA ALA A 318 12.54 -1.16 15.94
C ALA A 318 13.18 -0.43 14.76
N HIS A 319 14.14 -1.09 14.12
CA HIS A 319 14.74 -0.64 12.90
C HIS A 319 14.76 -1.76 11.89
N GLY A 320 14.56 -1.42 10.65
CA GLY A 320 14.43 -2.40 9.59
C GLY A 320 14.83 -1.89 8.22
N LEU A 321 14.83 -2.82 7.29
CA LEU A 321 15.09 -2.58 5.88
C LEU A 321 14.06 -3.31 5.05
N GLN A 322 13.33 -2.58 4.23
CA GLN A 322 12.35 -3.12 3.30
C GLN A 322 12.85 -2.97 1.86
N LEU A 323 12.89 -4.06 1.11
CA LEU A 323 13.05 -4.09 -0.34
C LEU A 323 11.70 -4.44 -0.95
N GLU A 324 11.22 -3.62 -1.87
CA GLU A 324 9.95 -3.85 -2.56
C GLU A 324 10.15 -3.72 -4.07
N TRP A 325 9.62 -4.67 -4.82
CA TRP A 325 9.49 -4.58 -6.26
C TRP A 325 8.04 -4.76 -6.66
N ARG A 326 7.56 -3.86 -7.52
CA ARG A 326 6.22 -3.92 -8.13
C ARG A 326 6.33 -3.77 -9.63
N ARG A 327 5.45 -4.47 -10.33
CA ARG A 327 5.37 -4.41 -11.79
C ARG A 327 3.92 -4.34 -12.26
N THR A 328 3.65 -3.34 -13.08
CA THR A 328 2.40 -3.20 -13.82
C THR A 328 2.48 -4.08 -15.07
N LEU A 329 1.72 -5.18 -15.09
CA LEU A 329 1.67 -6.12 -16.22
C LEU A 329 0.78 -5.60 -17.34
N SER A 330 -0.31 -4.94 -16.97
CA SER A 330 -1.29 -4.33 -17.87
C SER A 330 -2.05 -3.23 -17.14
N ARG A 331 -2.93 -2.50 -17.83
CA ARG A 331 -3.83 -1.50 -17.20
C ARG A 331 -4.71 -2.07 -16.08
N LYS A 332 -4.86 -3.39 -16.04
CA LYS A 332 -5.72 -4.07 -15.03
C LYS A 332 -4.95 -4.85 -13.99
N TRP A 333 -3.71 -5.22 -14.24
CA TRP A 333 -2.95 -6.12 -13.37
C TRP A 333 -1.64 -5.51 -12.91
N GLN A 334 -1.44 -5.57 -11.61
CA GLN A 334 -0.16 -5.27 -10.96
C GLN A 334 0.22 -6.42 -10.02
N ILE A 335 1.50 -6.76 -9.98
CA ILE A 335 2.07 -7.74 -9.06
C ILE A 335 3.22 -7.10 -8.28
N GLY A 336 3.51 -7.64 -7.13
CA GLY A 336 4.64 -7.18 -6.32
C GLY A 336 5.19 -8.24 -5.41
N THR A 337 6.43 -8.06 -5.00
CA THR A 337 7.07 -8.83 -3.94
C THR A 337 7.83 -7.90 -3.00
N SER A 338 7.92 -8.28 -1.76
CA SER A 338 8.65 -7.54 -0.73
C SER A 338 9.46 -8.46 0.15
N LEU A 339 10.63 -7.98 0.56
CA LEU A 339 11.46 -8.57 1.61
C LEU A 339 11.59 -7.53 2.71
N ASP A 340 11.37 -7.91 3.93
CA ASP A 340 11.47 -7.05 5.11
C ASP A 340 12.28 -7.75 6.19
N THR A 341 13.23 -7.04 6.75
CA THR A 341 13.98 -7.50 7.94
C THR A 341 13.93 -6.41 8.98
N LYS A 342 13.54 -6.78 10.20
CA LYS A 342 13.31 -5.85 11.31
C LYS A 342 13.87 -6.44 12.60
N ARG A 343 14.50 -5.59 13.40
CA ARG A 343 14.95 -5.90 14.75
C ARG A 343 14.19 -5.05 15.76
N TYR A 344 13.61 -5.69 16.74
CA TYR A 344 12.87 -5.07 17.84
C TYR A 344 13.73 -5.03 19.08
N GLU A 345 13.82 -3.86 19.69
CA GLU A 345 14.57 -3.60 20.92
C GLU A 345 13.60 -3.03 21.95
N TYR A 346 13.25 -3.84 22.94
CA TYR A 346 12.30 -3.46 23.99
C TYR A 346 12.99 -2.59 25.04
N THR A 347 12.32 -1.52 25.44
CA THR A 347 12.77 -0.68 26.56
C THR A 347 12.67 -1.46 27.86
N SER A 348 13.29 -0.94 28.94
CA SER A 348 13.18 -1.56 30.29
C SER A 348 11.75 -1.69 30.80
N LYS A 349 10.81 -0.85 30.33
CA LYS A 349 9.38 -1.00 30.59
C LYS A 349 8.75 -2.06 29.68
N GLY A 350 9.09 -2.04 28.39
CA GLY A 350 8.59 -2.97 27.40
C GLY A 350 9.01 -4.42 27.68
N GLN A 351 10.20 -4.65 28.23
CA GLN A 351 10.68 -5.99 28.64
C GLN A 351 9.83 -6.68 29.70
N ARG A 352 8.90 -5.97 30.33
CA ARG A 352 7.90 -6.58 31.24
C ARG A 352 6.79 -7.33 30.48
N THR A 353 6.59 -7.01 29.22
CA THR A 353 5.51 -7.53 28.38
C THR A 353 6.00 -8.16 27.08
N GLY A 354 7.24 -7.92 26.68
CA GLY A 354 7.87 -8.43 25.46
C GLY A 354 9.35 -8.71 25.65
N ALA A 355 10.00 -9.21 24.63
CA ALA A 355 11.44 -9.46 24.56
C ALA A 355 11.96 -9.09 23.19
N ASP A 356 13.24 -8.76 23.10
CA ASP A 356 13.91 -8.45 21.85
C ASP A 356 13.84 -9.64 20.87
N TYR A 357 13.61 -9.34 19.59
CA TYR A 357 13.56 -10.35 18.54
C TYR A 357 13.86 -9.76 17.16
N GLU A 358 14.21 -10.65 16.25
CA GLU A 358 14.36 -10.35 14.84
C GLU A 358 13.17 -10.92 14.05
N MET A 359 12.73 -10.19 13.05
CA MET A 359 11.68 -10.61 12.14
C MET A 359 12.16 -10.52 10.69
N HIS A 360 11.92 -11.59 9.94
CA HIS A 360 12.14 -11.62 8.50
C HIS A 360 10.83 -11.97 7.83
N GLN A 361 10.46 -11.20 6.81
CA GLN A 361 9.22 -11.40 6.07
C GLN A 361 9.48 -11.42 4.57
N TRP A 362 8.77 -12.28 3.89
CA TRP A 362 8.64 -12.27 2.44
C TRP A 362 7.18 -12.16 2.06
N GLY A 363 6.85 -11.24 1.17
CA GLY A 363 5.50 -10.96 0.73
C GLY A 363 5.35 -11.06 -0.78
N LEU A 364 4.21 -11.58 -1.21
CA LEU A 364 3.72 -11.51 -2.59
C LEU A 364 2.39 -10.76 -2.58
N THR A 365 2.17 -9.92 -3.59
CA THR A 365 0.94 -9.16 -3.76
C THR A 365 0.49 -9.18 -5.21
N ALA A 366 -0.81 -9.16 -5.42
CA ALA A 366 -1.40 -8.94 -6.72
C ALA A 366 -2.63 -8.04 -6.57
N SER A 367 -2.81 -7.13 -7.50
CA SER A 367 -4.01 -6.32 -7.62
C SER A 367 -4.60 -6.42 -9.02
N PHE A 368 -5.92 -6.44 -9.08
CA PHE A 368 -6.70 -6.50 -10.31
C PHE A 368 -7.76 -5.41 -10.30
N MET A 369 -7.71 -4.53 -11.29
CA MET A 369 -8.65 -3.42 -11.49
C MET A 369 -9.49 -3.67 -12.74
N PRO A 370 -10.62 -4.38 -12.61
CA PRO A 370 -11.52 -4.64 -13.76
C PRO A 370 -12.08 -3.34 -14.33
N GLN A 371 -12.33 -2.36 -13.47
CA GLN A 371 -12.86 -1.03 -13.78
C GLN A 371 -12.13 0.02 -12.91
N PRO A 372 -12.08 1.31 -13.31
CA PRO A 372 -11.41 2.36 -12.54
C PRO A 372 -11.94 2.55 -11.11
N ASN A 373 -13.19 2.19 -10.86
CA ASN A 373 -13.85 2.30 -9.56
C ASN A 373 -13.85 1.00 -8.73
N THR A 374 -13.20 -0.06 -9.23
CA THR A 374 -13.17 -1.37 -8.56
C THR A 374 -11.75 -1.92 -8.51
N SER A 375 -11.27 -2.29 -7.34
CA SER A 375 -9.98 -2.93 -7.13
C SER A 375 -10.12 -4.16 -6.27
N LEU A 376 -9.65 -5.30 -6.77
CA LEU A 376 -9.44 -6.54 -6.04
C LEU A 376 -7.96 -6.65 -5.71
N TYR A 377 -7.61 -6.99 -4.48
CA TYR A 377 -6.23 -7.17 -4.09
C TYR A 377 -6.06 -8.41 -3.22
N THR A 378 -4.92 -9.06 -3.37
CA THR A 378 -4.57 -10.25 -2.60
C THR A 378 -3.10 -10.22 -2.22
N GLY A 379 -2.75 -10.91 -1.16
CA GLY A 379 -1.38 -11.04 -0.72
C GLY A 379 -1.14 -12.32 0.06
N LEU A 380 0.09 -12.82 -0.03
CA LEU A 380 0.63 -13.89 0.78
C LEU A 380 1.87 -13.36 1.50
N THR A 381 1.98 -13.63 2.78
CA THR A 381 3.16 -13.26 3.59
C THR A 381 3.67 -14.49 4.31
N LEU A 382 4.97 -14.71 4.25
CA LEU A 382 5.69 -15.68 5.07
C LEU A 382 6.57 -14.89 6.03
N SER A 383 6.47 -15.20 7.33
CA SER A 383 7.24 -14.50 8.37
C SER A 383 7.98 -15.48 9.26
N ARG A 384 9.12 -15.04 9.72
CA ARG A 384 9.94 -15.73 10.71
C ARG A 384 10.24 -14.76 11.83
N ARG A 385 9.81 -15.08 13.06
CA ARG A 385 10.20 -14.37 14.28
C ARG A 385 11.22 -15.19 15.02
N LYS A 386 12.33 -14.58 15.36
CA LYS A 386 13.43 -15.22 16.05
C LYS A 386 13.70 -14.49 17.36
N TYR A 387 13.33 -15.11 18.44
CA TYR A 387 13.66 -14.70 19.80
C TYR A 387 14.91 -15.43 20.30
N GLU A 388 15.49 -14.96 21.37
CA GLU A 388 16.54 -15.69 22.08
C GLU A 388 16.02 -17.04 22.61
N ILE A 389 14.74 -17.07 23.02
CA ILE A 389 14.05 -18.26 23.53
C ILE A 389 13.28 -18.91 22.37
N GLU A 390 13.60 -20.20 22.08
CA GLU A 390 12.96 -20.94 20.99
C GLU A 390 11.45 -21.09 21.13
N GLN A 391 10.94 -21.22 22.38
CA GLN A 391 9.50 -21.33 22.65
C GLN A 391 8.71 -20.11 22.20
N ALA A 392 9.34 -18.91 22.19
CA ALA A 392 8.74 -17.68 21.70
C ALA A 392 8.95 -17.50 20.18
N SER A 393 9.93 -18.17 19.60
CA SER A 393 10.21 -18.10 18.16
C SER A 393 9.11 -18.77 17.35
N SER A 394 8.74 -18.18 16.19
CA SER A 394 7.64 -18.69 15.38
C SER A 394 7.87 -18.59 13.89
N LYS A 395 7.13 -19.41 13.14
CA LYS A 395 6.93 -19.33 11.70
C LYS A 395 5.46 -19.07 11.43
N ASP A 396 5.22 -18.05 10.62
CA ASP A 396 3.88 -17.62 10.31
C ASP A 396 3.67 -17.54 8.81
N TRP A 397 2.46 -17.82 8.35
CA TRP A 397 2.03 -17.42 7.04
C TRP A 397 0.67 -16.72 7.15
N ALA A 398 0.47 -15.72 6.32
CA ALA A 398 -0.79 -15.01 6.25
C ALA A 398 -1.22 -14.81 4.80
N ALA A 399 -2.48 -15.08 4.52
CA ALA A 399 -3.14 -14.76 3.26
C ALA A 399 -4.15 -13.64 3.50
N ARG A 400 -4.21 -12.68 2.57
CA ARG A 400 -5.17 -11.59 2.60
C ARG A 400 -5.87 -11.44 1.26
N VAL A 401 -7.15 -11.09 1.29
CA VAL A 401 -7.96 -10.76 0.13
C VAL A 401 -8.78 -9.54 0.46
N GLY A 402 -8.86 -8.60 -0.46
CA GLY A 402 -9.68 -7.41 -0.28
C GLY A 402 -10.33 -6.93 -1.56
N LEU A 403 -11.37 -6.16 -1.38
CA LEU A 403 -12.17 -5.53 -2.42
C LEU A 403 -12.42 -4.07 -2.06
N TYR A 404 -12.13 -3.18 -3.00
CA TYR A 404 -12.60 -1.80 -2.96
C TYR A 404 -13.56 -1.57 -4.13
N HIS A 405 -14.69 -0.91 -3.86
CA HIS A 405 -15.63 -0.49 -4.89
C HIS A 405 -16.19 0.90 -4.56
N ALA A 406 -16.09 1.82 -5.52
CA ALA A 406 -16.73 3.13 -5.44
C ALA A 406 -17.96 3.16 -6.35
N PHE A 407 -19.12 3.45 -5.76
CA PHE A 407 -20.38 3.51 -6.50
C PHE A 407 -20.47 4.84 -7.25
N PRO A 408 -20.94 4.82 -8.50
CA PRO A 408 -21.21 6.05 -9.25
C PRO A 408 -22.36 6.80 -8.59
N GLY A 409 -22.26 8.14 -8.53
CA GLY A 409 -23.32 9.00 -8.00
C GLY A 409 -22.78 10.20 -7.20
N ARG A 410 -23.65 11.19 -6.92
CA ARG A 410 -23.28 12.42 -6.24
C ARG A 410 -22.76 12.21 -4.81
N ALA A 411 -23.26 11.18 -4.12
CA ALA A 411 -22.80 10.86 -2.78
C ALA A 411 -21.38 10.28 -2.76
N GLY A 412 -20.88 9.71 -3.89
CA GLY A 412 -19.55 9.11 -3.97
C GLY A 412 -19.37 8.00 -2.93
N LEU A 413 -20.38 7.14 -2.75
CA LEU A 413 -20.32 6.05 -1.79
C LEU A 413 -19.22 5.07 -2.18
N PHE A 414 -18.53 4.53 -1.18
CA PHE A 414 -17.57 3.47 -1.38
C PHE A 414 -17.65 2.42 -0.29
N VAL A 415 -17.21 1.21 -0.62
CA VAL A 415 -16.99 0.11 0.31
C VAL A 415 -15.59 -0.45 0.11
N ASN A 416 -14.93 -0.74 1.20
CA ASN A 416 -13.63 -1.41 1.23
C ASN A 416 -13.68 -2.55 2.25
N GLY A 417 -13.57 -3.78 1.78
CA GLY A 417 -13.54 -4.98 2.62
C GLY A 417 -12.20 -5.70 2.51
N MET A 418 -11.69 -6.23 3.61
CA MET A 418 -10.49 -7.05 3.66
C MET A 418 -10.66 -8.19 4.65
N GLY A 419 -10.30 -9.40 4.24
CA GLY A 419 -10.16 -10.57 5.07
C GLY A 419 -8.70 -11.02 5.13
N ILE A 420 -8.22 -11.36 6.32
CA ILE A 420 -6.88 -11.89 6.58
C ILE A 420 -7.03 -13.21 7.31
N TYR A 421 -6.31 -14.22 6.86
CA TYR A 421 -6.14 -15.48 7.56
C TYR A 421 -4.65 -15.69 7.84
N ARG A 422 -4.32 -16.01 9.10
CA ARG A 422 -2.94 -16.26 9.55
C ARG A 422 -2.87 -17.59 10.30
N ASP A 423 -1.87 -18.42 9.99
CA ASP A 423 -1.48 -19.60 10.76
C ASP A 423 -0.07 -19.34 11.33
N SER A 424 0.06 -19.38 12.63
CA SER A 424 1.31 -19.17 13.36
C SER A 424 1.65 -20.40 14.16
N ARG A 425 2.93 -20.79 14.15
CA ARG A 425 3.43 -21.97 14.88
C ARG A 425 4.73 -21.61 15.56
N ASN A 426 4.77 -21.80 16.89
CA ASN A 426 6.00 -21.67 17.64
C ASN A 426 6.97 -22.82 17.30
N ASP A 427 8.26 -22.60 17.48
CA ASP A 427 9.27 -23.60 17.10
C ASP A 427 9.38 -24.74 18.10
N ALA A 428 9.24 -24.46 19.39
CA ALA A 428 9.45 -25.45 20.45
C ALA A 428 8.21 -25.61 21.36
N HIS A 429 8.19 -26.71 22.06
CA HIS A 429 7.21 -27.03 23.10
C HIS A 429 7.46 -26.15 24.32
N ASP A 430 6.40 -25.56 24.85
CA ASP A 430 6.44 -24.82 26.11
C ASP A 430 5.99 -25.72 27.25
N PHE A 431 6.90 -25.99 28.16
CA PHE A 431 6.63 -26.89 29.30
C PHE A 431 5.60 -26.30 30.27
N PHE A 432 5.49 -24.99 30.35
CA PHE A 432 4.52 -24.33 31.23
C PHE A 432 3.10 -24.38 30.64
N LEU A 433 3.00 -24.22 29.34
CA LEU A 433 1.73 -24.29 28.63
C LEU A 433 1.31 -25.73 28.33
N GLY A 434 2.23 -26.67 28.34
CA GLY A 434 2.02 -28.11 28.12
C GLY A 434 1.93 -28.52 26.66
N ASP A 435 2.16 -27.61 25.70
CA ASP A 435 2.14 -27.91 24.29
C ASP A 435 2.96 -26.89 23.48
N ARG A 436 3.18 -27.19 22.20
CA ARG A 436 3.70 -26.25 21.21
C ARG A 436 2.56 -25.40 20.67
N ARG A 437 2.62 -24.09 20.93
CA ARG A 437 1.57 -23.15 20.53
C ARG A 437 1.40 -23.10 19.02
N ARG A 438 0.14 -23.14 18.60
CA ARG A 438 -0.31 -22.93 17.23
C ARG A 438 -1.58 -22.12 17.21
N ASP A 439 -1.55 -20.95 16.56
CA ASP A 439 -2.67 -20.03 16.43
C ASP A 439 -3.17 -19.95 15.00
N ARG A 440 -4.47 -19.81 14.85
CA ARG A 440 -5.16 -19.51 13.60
C ARG A 440 -6.00 -18.26 13.80
N GLN A 441 -5.53 -17.16 13.23
CA GLN A 441 -6.19 -15.88 13.36
C GLN A 441 -6.93 -15.52 12.09
N GLN A 442 -8.13 -14.97 12.25
CA GLN A 442 -8.94 -14.40 11.19
C GLN A 442 -9.24 -12.95 11.54
N VAL A 443 -9.02 -12.04 10.61
CA VAL A 443 -9.33 -10.62 10.78
C VAL A 443 -10.17 -10.16 9.59
N TYR A 444 -11.29 -9.54 9.86
CA TYR A 444 -12.20 -8.97 8.88
C TYR A 444 -12.30 -7.48 9.11
N ILE A 445 -12.02 -6.67 8.09
CA ILE A 445 -12.13 -5.22 8.13
C ILE A 445 -13.10 -4.79 7.04
N LEU A 446 -14.14 -4.08 7.42
CA LEU A 446 -15.11 -3.49 6.51
C LEU A 446 -15.17 -2.00 6.76
N SER A 447 -14.96 -1.20 5.72
CA SER A 447 -15.14 0.24 5.75
C SER A 447 -16.13 0.68 4.70
N ALA A 448 -17.02 1.59 5.05
CA ALA A 448 -17.95 2.21 4.12
C ALA A 448 -17.97 3.73 4.35
N GLY A 449 -17.96 4.51 3.29
CA GLY A 449 -17.92 5.96 3.40
C GLY A 449 -18.53 6.66 2.19
N ALA A 450 -18.55 7.99 2.24
CA ALA A 450 -19.15 8.83 1.23
C ALA A 450 -18.22 9.97 0.85
N ASN A 451 -17.50 9.83 -0.27
CA ASN A 451 -16.54 10.84 -0.75
C ASN A 451 -17.22 12.17 -1.17
N GLY A 452 -18.50 12.12 -1.54
CA GLY A 452 -19.30 13.30 -1.88
C GLY A 452 -19.81 14.07 -0.67
N TRP A 453 -19.80 13.47 0.53
CA TRP A 453 -20.20 14.11 1.77
C TRP A 453 -18.94 14.57 2.50
N LYS A 454 -18.85 15.86 2.79
CA LYS A 454 -17.72 16.45 3.50
C LYS A 454 -18.19 17.10 4.79
N VAL A 455 -17.70 16.66 5.92
CA VAL A 455 -17.86 17.32 7.21
C VAL A 455 -16.56 18.05 7.52
N ALA A 456 -16.58 19.37 7.50
CA ALA A 456 -15.39 20.22 7.63
C ALA A 456 -14.25 19.85 6.66
N GLY A 457 -14.58 19.43 5.42
CA GLY A 457 -13.59 19.00 4.42
C GLY A 457 -13.10 17.56 4.56
N LEU A 458 -13.61 16.80 5.54
CA LEU A 458 -13.27 15.43 5.84
C LEU A 458 -14.36 14.47 5.35
N THR A 459 -13.99 13.31 4.85
CA THR A 459 -14.90 12.24 4.43
C THR A 459 -15.28 11.38 5.62
N PRO A 460 -16.59 11.21 5.94
CA PRO A 460 -17.02 10.25 6.95
C PRO A 460 -16.88 8.82 6.43
N GLU A 461 -16.38 7.94 7.29
CA GLU A 461 -16.15 6.52 7.03
C GLU A 461 -16.55 5.72 8.29
N LEU A 462 -17.46 4.76 8.16
CA LEU A 462 -17.74 3.76 9.18
C LEU A 462 -16.81 2.58 8.97
N ARG A 463 -16.12 2.13 10.02
CA ARG A 463 -15.25 0.96 10.00
C ARG A 463 -15.71 -0.04 11.05
N VAL A 464 -15.74 -1.30 10.64
CA VAL A 464 -15.93 -2.44 11.52
C VAL A 464 -14.74 -3.37 11.34
N ARG A 465 -14.10 -3.73 12.45
CA ARG A 465 -13.05 -4.74 12.52
C ARG A 465 -13.50 -5.88 13.42
N HIS A 466 -13.38 -7.09 12.92
CA HIS A 466 -13.69 -8.29 13.71
C HIS A 466 -12.48 -9.23 13.63
N SER A 467 -12.01 -9.70 14.77
CA SER A 467 -10.83 -10.53 14.90
C SER A 467 -11.14 -11.76 15.74
N ILE A 468 -10.80 -12.94 15.25
CA ILE A 468 -10.97 -14.21 15.93
C ILE A 468 -9.61 -14.91 15.95
N ASN A 469 -9.21 -15.40 17.11
CA ASN A 469 -8.03 -16.23 17.25
C ASN A 469 -8.40 -17.59 17.86
N HIS A 470 -8.17 -18.67 17.12
CA HIS A 470 -8.25 -20.03 17.61
C HIS A 470 -6.86 -20.55 17.86
N SER A 471 -6.62 -21.10 19.06
CA SER A 471 -5.35 -21.69 19.45
C SER A 471 -5.54 -23.16 19.85
N ASN A 472 -4.51 -24.01 19.68
CA ASN A 472 -4.51 -25.30 20.34
C ASN A 472 -4.45 -25.17 21.89
N LEU A 473 -4.04 -23.98 22.37
CA LEU A 473 -4.08 -23.55 23.76
C LEU A 473 -5.19 -22.48 23.92
N ASP A 474 -6.40 -22.81 23.50
CA ASP A 474 -7.52 -21.87 23.37
C ASP A 474 -7.87 -21.21 24.71
N TRP A 475 -7.71 -21.94 25.82
CA TRP A 475 -7.88 -21.42 27.18
C TRP A 475 -7.01 -20.21 27.50
N ALA A 476 -5.83 -20.08 26.86
CA ALA A 476 -4.86 -19.01 27.10
C ALA A 476 -4.85 -17.94 25.99
N PHE A 477 -5.10 -18.34 24.74
CA PHE A 477 -4.86 -17.50 23.56
C PHE A 477 -6.06 -17.38 22.62
N GLY A 478 -7.15 -18.14 22.87
CA GLY A 478 -8.39 -17.97 22.14
C GLY A 478 -9.01 -16.63 22.49
N PHE A 479 -9.49 -15.86 21.51
CA PHE A 479 -10.25 -14.64 21.74
C PHE A 479 -11.10 -14.29 20.52
N GLU A 480 -12.12 -13.49 20.78
CA GLU A 480 -12.93 -12.80 19.78
C GLU A 480 -12.99 -11.32 20.15
N GLN A 481 -12.91 -10.45 19.16
CA GLN A 481 -12.89 -9.00 19.36
C GLN A 481 -13.57 -8.30 18.20
N THR A 482 -14.46 -7.36 18.52
CA THR A 482 -15.12 -6.49 17.55
C THR A 482 -14.87 -5.02 17.90
N GLU A 483 -14.44 -4.27 16.91
CA GLU A 483 -14.28 -2.82 16.99
C GLU A 483 -15.15 -2.14 15.94
N VAL A 484 -15.90 -1.13 16.35
CA VAL A 484 -16.71 -0.28 15.47
C VAL A 484 -16.26 1.16 15.65
N SER A 485 -15.88 1.82 14.56
CA SER A 485 -15.35 3.19 14.59
C SER A 485 -15.98 4.06 13.51
N LEU A 486 -16.34 5.28 13.87
CA LEU A 486 -16.69 6.36 12.94
C LEU A 486 -15.46 7.23 12.73
N MET A 487 -14.94 7.23 11.52
CA MET A 487 -13.72 7.95 11.14
C MET A 487 -14.07 9.16 10.29
N LEU A 488 -13.32 10.25 10.46
CA LEU A 488 -13.32 11.41 9.57
C LEU A 488 -11.96 11.47 8.88
N ARG A 489 -11.93 11.27 7.57
CA ARG A 489 -10.70 11.10 6.77
C ARG A 489 -10.50 12.24 5.77
N ARG A 490 -9.26 12.72 5.67
CA ARG A 490 -8.78 13.57 4.59
C ARG A 490 -7.76 12.82 3.76
N GLN A 491 -7.92 12.87 2.44
CA GLN A 491 -6.92 12.39 1.47
C GLN A 491 -6.19 13.61 0.88
N PHE A 492 -4.90 13.45 0.66
CA PHE A 492 -4.00 14.47 0.10
C PHE A 492 -3.53 14.08 -1.29
#